data_a39259e0a965018b05ccefbefc8cd807
#
_entry.id   a39259e0a965018b05ccefbefc8cd807
#
_cell.length_a   1.000
_cell.length_b   1.000
_cell.length_c   1.000
_cell.angle_alpha   90.00
_cell.angle_beta   90.00
_cell.angle_gamma   90.00
#
_symmetry.space_group_name_H-M   'P 1'
#
loop_
_entity.id
_entity.type
_entity.pdbx_description
1 polymer ?
#
loop_
_entity_poly.entity_id
_entity_poly.type
_entity_poly.pdbx_seq_one_letter_code
_entity_poly.pdbx_strand_id
1 'polypeptide(L)'
;MRLFGQFAQRLDAERRVSLPRAFRTAIGESELERGLMLARGLDGCIWLFTMAAWDAVVAELGQRVFASPEARMLERLFIGGAVEVSVDRLGRIPLPEGLCARAGIAGEALLIGAATRVEIWDPARWRALEEEALGRYEELAERLA
;
A
#
# COMPACT_ATOMS: atom_id res chain seq x y z
N MET A 1 10.56 6.51 -10.23
CA MET A 1 9.96 5.20 -9.94
C MET A 1 8.61 5.12 -10.63
N ARG A 2 8.34 4.01 -11.29
CA ARG A 2 7.10 3.84 -12.06
C ARG A 2 6.34 2.61 -11.55
N LEU A 3 5.48 2.82 -10.59
CA LEU A 3 4.59 1.77 -10.08
C LEU A 3 3.22 1.94 -10.72
N PHE A 4 2.81 0.95 -11.51
CA PHE A 4 1.51 0.94 -12.18
C PHE A 4 1.09 -0.49 -12.48
N GLY A 5 -0.18 -0.67 -12.81
CA GLY A 5 -0.73 -1.98 -13.16
C GLY A 5 -1.27 -2.73 -11.96
N GLN A 6 -1.90 -3.85 -12.23
CA GLN A 6 -2.54 -4.69 -11.23
C GLN A 6 -2.05 -6.13 -11.37
N PHE A 7 -1.75 -6.77 -10.25
CA PHE A 7 -1.20 -8.12 -10.21
C PHE A 7 -1.86 -8.94 -9.12
N ALA A 8 -2.51 -10.03 -9.50
CA ALA A 8 -3.10 -10.95 -8.54
C ALA A 8 -2.03 -11.91 -8.02
N GLN A 9 -1.99 -12.09 -6.70
CA GLN A 9 -1.01 -12.96 -6.06
C GLN A 9 -1.68 -13.79 -4.98
N ARG A 10 -1.17 -15.00 -4.77
CA ARG A 10 -1.59 -15.84 -3.65
C ARG A 10 -0.66 -15.61 -2.48
N LEU A 11 -1.23 -15.64 -1.27
CA LEU A 11 -0.44 -15.68 -0.06
C LEU A 11 -0.04 -17.12 0.21
N ASP A 12 1.20 -17.34 0.67
CA ASP A 12 1.61 -18.66 1.11
C ASP A 12 1.10 -18.95 2.54
N ALA A 13 1.42 -20.12 3.07
CA ALA A 13 0.95 -20.53 4.40
C ALA A 13 1.44 -19.62 5.53
N GLU A 14 2.49 -18.82 5.30
CA GLU A 14 3.05 -17.89 6.26
C GLU A 14 2.64 -16.45 5.97
N ARG A 15 1.60 -16.25 5.16
CA ARG A 15 1.11 -14.95 4.72
C ARG A 15 2.15 -14.09 4.03
N ARG A 16 3.04 -14.70 3.25
CA ARG A 16 3.96 -13.97 2.40
C ARG A 16 3.36 -13.85 1.01
N VAL A 17 3.58 -12.71 0.38
CA VAL A 17 3.11 -12.42 -0.97
C VAL A 17 4.31 -12.02 -1.83
N SER A 18 4.34 -12.51 -3.07
CA SER A 18 5.40 -12.13 -4.02
C SER A 18 5.16 -10.72 -4.53
N LEU A 19 6.20 -9.88 -4.49
CA LEU A 19 6.17 -8.61 -5.20
C LEU A 19 6.35 -8.90 -6.69
N PRO A 20 5.46 -8.42 -7.55
CA PRO A 20 5.63 -8.57 -8.99
C PRO A 20 6.99 -8.06 -9.44
N ARG A 21 7.57 -8.76 -10.40
CA ARG A 21 8.86 -8.38 -10.96
C ARG A 21 8.88 -6.93 -11.44
N ALA A 22 7.78 -6.49 -12.06
CA ALA A 22 7.66 -5.11 -12.53
C ALA A 22 7.83 -4.11 -11.40
N PHE A 23 7.27 -4.40 -10.22
CA PHE A 23 7.41 -3.51 -9.06
C PHE A 23 8.82 -3.58 -8.48
N ARG A 24 9.42 -4.77 -8.42
CA ARG A 24 10.81 -4.90 -7.93
C ARG A 24 11.79 -4.15 -8.80
N THR A 25 11.60 -4.22 -10.12
CA THR A 25 12.43 -3.48 -11.07
C THR A 25 12.26 -1.97 -10.92
N ALA A 26 11.01 -1.53 -10.78
CA ALA A 26 10.71 -0.10 -10.61
C ALA A 26 11.27 0.47 -9.31
N ILE A 27 11.18 -0.29 -8.22
CA ILE A 27 11.71 0.11 -6.90
C ILE A 27 13.23 0.13 -6.93
N GLY A 28 13.84 -0.90 -7.51
CA GLY A 28 15.27 -1.01 -7.61
C GLY A 28 15.90 -1.70 -6.41
N GLU A 29 17.05 -2.33 -6.65
CA GLU A 29 17.73 -3.18 -5.69
C GLU A 29 18.12 -2.43 -4.41
N SER A 30 18.64 -1.23 -4.56
CA SER A 30 19.06 -0.40 -3.43
C SER A 30 17.93 -0.11 -2.46
N GLU A 31 16.77 0.30 -2.98
CA GLU A 31 15.59 0.57 -2.14
C GLU A 31 15.01 -0.71 -1.54
N LEU A 32 15.03 -1.81 -2.29
CA LEU A 32 14.58 -3.09 -1.75
C LEU A 32 15.44 -3.56 -0.58
N GLU A 33 16.75 -3.34 -0.65
CA GLU A 33 17.68 -3.67 0.43
C GLU A 33 17.46 -2.83 1.68
N ARG A 34 17.02 -1.59 1.52
CA ARG A 34 16.69 -0.73 2.67
C ARG A 34 15.45 -1.20 3.42
N GLY A 35 14.66 -2.07 2.82
CA GLY A 35 13.39 -2.51 3.37
C GLY A 35 12.24 -1.64 2.90
N LEU A 36 11.03 -2.08 3.20
CA LEU A 36 9.79 -1.43 2.78
C LEU A 36 8.91 -1.20 4.00
N MET A 37 7.99 -0.25 3.89
CA MET A 37 7.06 0.04 4.98
C MET A 37 5.65 -0.31 4.56
N LEU A 38 4.95 -1.06 5.41
CA LEU A 38 3.52 -1.34 5.26
C LEU A 38 2.73 -0.52 6.26
N ALA A 39 1.63 0.05 5.83
CA ALA A 39 0.76 0.85 6.69
C ALA A 39 -0.70 0.66 6.29
N ARG A 40 -1.60 1.04 7.18
CA ARG A 40 -3.03 1.12 6.84
C ARG A 40 -3.19 2.10 5.69
N GLY A 41 -3.78 1.63 4.59
CA GLY A 41 -4.15 2.54 3.51
C GLY A 41 -5.49 3.20 3.79
N LEU A 42 -5.91 4.02 2.87
CA LEU A 42 -7.27 4.54 2.87
C LEU A 42 -8.14 3.61 2.02
N ASP A 43 -9.44 3.65 2.25
CA ASP A 43 -10.44 2.87 1.50
C ASP A 43 -10.40 1.35 1.76
N GLY A 44 -9.70 0.92 2.82
CA GLY A 44 -9.73 -0.47 3.24
C GLY A 44 -8.67 -1.37 2.62
N CYS A 45 -7.52 -0.82 2.28
CA CYS A 45 -6.38 -1.59 1.77
C CYS A 45 -5.14 -1.38 2.63
N ILE A 46 -4.06 -2.05 2.26
CA ILE A 46 -2.73 -1.85 2.83
C ILE A 46 -1.92 -1.03 1.83
N TRP A 47 -1.17 -0.05 2.32
CA TRP A 47 -0.22 0.70 1.49
C TRP A 47 1.20 0.22 1.76
N LEU A 48 1.96 0.06 0.67
CA LEU A 48 3.37 -0.30 0.73
C LEU A 48 4.20 0.82 0.12
N PHE A 49 5.23 1.23 0.86
CA PHE A 49 6.13 2.31 0.45
C PHE A 49 7.59 1.85 0.45
N THR A 50 8.39 2.45 -0.42
CA THR A 50 9.84 2.47 -0.21
C THR A 50 10.13 3.36 1.00
N MET A 51 11.30 3.25 1.60
CA MET A 51 11.67 4.12 2.73
C MET A 51 11.70 5.59 2.32
N ALA A 52 12.17 5.90 1.10
CA ALA A 52 12.18 7.27 0.60
C ALA A 52 10.75 7.85 0.48
N ALA A 53 9.81 7.07 -0.08
CA ALA A 53 8.42 7.50 -0.20
C ALA A 53 7.75 7.63 1.17
N TRP A 54 8.05 6.70 2.09
CA TRP A 54 7.56 6.75 3.46
C TRP A 54 8.00 8.02 4.17
N ASP A 55 9.29 8.36 4.08
CA ASP A 55 9.83 9.56 4.70
C ASP A 55 9.12 10.82 4.19
N ALA A 56 8.80 10.88 2.89
CA ALA A 56 8.09 12.00 2.31
C ALA A 56 6.66 12.12 2.87
N VAL A 57 5.95 11.00 3.00
CA VAL A 57 4.60 10.99 3.56
C VAL A 57 4.61 11.40 5.03
N VAL A 58 5.55 10.88 5.81
CA VAL A 58 5.69 11.21 7.22
C VAL A 58 5.98 12.70 7.41
N ALA A 59 6.87 13.26 6.58
CA ALA A 59 7.20 14.68 6.64
C ALA A 59 5.96 15.55 6.34
N GLU A 60 5.19 15.19 5.33
CA GLU A 60 3.96 15.90 4.98
C GLU A 60 2.94 15.86 6.13
N LEU A 61 2.74 14.69 6.70
CA LEU A 61 1.80 14.51 7.81
C LEU A 61 2.26 15.29 9.05
N GLY A 62 3.56 15.28 9.32
CA GLY A 62 4.16 16.00 10.47
C GLY A 62 3.95 17.50 10.43
N GLN A 63 3.81 18.08 9.24
CA GLN A 63 3.55 19.51 9.09
C GLN A 63 2.17 19.91 9.62
N ARG A 64 1.28 18.95 9.81
CA ARG A 64 -0.11 19.18 10.22
C ARG A 64 -0.38 18.92 11.69
N VAL A 65 0.65 18.51 12.43
CA VAL A 65 0.52 18.10 13.85
C VAL A 65 -0.08 19.17 14.73
N PHE A 66 0.33 20.42 14.53
CA PHE A 66 -0.19 21.53 15.32
C PHE A 66 -1.53 22.08 14.81
N ALA A 67 -1.97 21.64 13.63
CA ALA A 67 -3.15 22.17 12.99
C ALA A 67 -4.44 21.62 13.59
N SER A 68 -4.48 20.34 13.95
CA SER A 68 -5.72 19.73 14.43
C SER A 68 -5.50 18.46 15.24
N PRO A 69 -6.46 18.15 16.16
CA PRO A 69 -6.48 16.85 16.85
C PRO A 69 -6.64 15.68 15.88
N GLU A 70 -7.37 15.87 14.78
CA GLU A 70 -7.58 14.84 13.76
C GLU A 70 -6.28 14.47 13.07
N ALA A 71 -5.44 15.46 12.75
CA ALA A 71 -4.13 15.23 12.16
C ALA A 71 -3.25 14.40 13.11
N ARG A 72 -3.28 14.71 14.40
CA ARG A 72 -2.52 13.95 15.41
C ARG A 72 -3.04 12.53 15.56
N MET A 73 -4.36 12.34 15.48
CA MET A 73 -4.94 11.00 15.57
C MET A 73 -4.56 10.16 14.33
N LEU A 74 -4.63 10.77 13.15
CA LEU A 74 -4.21 10.11 11.92
C LEU A 74 -2.73 9.69 12.01
N GLU A 75 -1.88 10.56 12.51
CA GLU A 75 -0.46 10.26 12.70
C GLU A 75 -0.27 9.03 13.59
N ARG A 76 -1.00 8.97 14.71
CA ARG A 76 -0.92 7.84 15.62
C ARG A 76 -1.36 6.53 14.96
N LEU A 77 -2.44 6.56 14.22
CA LEU A 77 -2.98 5.36 13.57
C LEU A 77 -2.13 4.94 12.36
N PHE A 78 -1.70 5.89 11.57
CA PHE A 78 -0.96 5.62 10.34
C PHE A 78 0.49 5.24 10.63
N ILE A 79 1.21 6.09 11.34
CA ILE A 79 2.62 5.86 11.65
C ILE A 79 2.77 4.81 12.76
N GLY A 80 1.97 4.93 13.81
CA GLY A 80 2.00 3.97 14.92
C GLY A 80 1.60 2.56 14.54
N GLY A 81 0.82 2.41 13.48
CA GLY A 81 0.39 1.10 12.97
C GLY A 81 1.26 0.55 11.85
N ALA A 82 2.30 1.27 11.45
CA ALA A 82 3.16 0.85 10.35
C ALA A 82 4.12 -0.27 10.76
N VAL A 83 4.48 -1.11 9.80
CA VAL A 83 5.38 -2.24 10.03
C VAL A 83 6.44 -2.25 8.93
N GLU A 84 7.69 -2.27 9.34
CA GLU A 84 8.79 -2.41 8.39
C GLU A 84 8.94 -3.89 8.00
N VAL A 85 9.09 -4.17 6.72
CA VAL A 85 9.27 -5.52 6.19
C VAL A 85 10.46 -5.58 5.25
N SER A 86 11.04 -6.77 5.14
CA SER A 86 12.15 -7.04 4.21
C SER A 86 11.66 -7.93 3.09
N VAL A 87 12.21 -7.75 1.91
CA VAL A 87 11.96 -8.62 0.77
C VAL A 87 12.92 -9.79 0.86
N ASP A 88 12.41 -11.02 0.82
CA ASP A 88 13.24 -12.20 0.89
C ASP A 88 13.91 -12.50 -0.46
N ARG A 89 14.75 -13.54 -0.49
CA ARG A 89 15.50 -13.88 -1.70
C ARG A 89 14.62 -14.28 -2.88
N LEU A 90 13.39 -14.69 -2.62
CA LEU A 90 12.43 -15.06 -3.66
C LEU A 90 11.52 -13.89 -4.05
N GLY A 91 11.76 -12.70 -3.52
CA GLY A 91 10.99 -11.52 -3.84
C GLY A 91 9.68 -11.42 -3.08
N ARG A 92 9.55 -12.09 -1.94
CA ARG A 92 8.32 -12.09 -1.14
C ARG A 92 8.45 -11.18 0.07
N ILE A 93 7.32 -10.64 0.50
CA ILE A 93 7.22 -9.87 1.74
C ILE A 93 6.16 -10.51 2.65
N PRO A 94 6.34 -10.46 3.98
CA PRO A 94 5.29 -10.89 4.88
C PRO A 94 4.21 -9.83 4.98
N LEU A 95 2.96 -10.26 5.08
CA LEU A 95 1.84 -9.36 5.37
C LEU A 95 1.41 -9.57 6.81
N PRO A 96 1.59 -8.57 7.70
CA PRO A 96 1.22 -8.72 9.11
C PRO A 96 -0.26 -9.04 9.28
N GLU A 97 -0.55 -9.94 10.22
CA GLU A 97 -1.91 -10.42 10.46
C GLU A 97 -2.91 -9.30 10.72
N GLY A 98 -2.52 -8.32 11.54
CA GLY A 98 -3.41 -7.20 11.87
C GLY A 98 -3.78 -6.34 10.67
N LEU A 99 -2.84 -6.11 9.77
CA LEU A 99 -3.10 -5.36 8.55
C LEU A 99 -3.99 -6.16 7.60
N CYS A 100 -3.73 -7.46 7.46
CA CYS A 100 -4.56 -8.34 6.65
C CYS A 100 -6.01 -8.41 7.17
N ALA A 101 -6.19 -8.53 8.47
CA ALA A 101 -7.52 -8.60 9.07
C ALA A 101 -8.34 -7.36 8.75
N ARG A 102 -7.75 -6.17 8.86
CA ARG A 102 -8.43 -4.92 8.53
C ARG A 102 -8.77 -4.80 7.05
N ALA A 103 -7.88 -5.26 6.20
CA ALA A 103 -8.07 -5.18 4.75
C ALA A 103 -8.93 -6.33 4.19
N GLY A 104 -9.29 -7.29 5.04
CA GLY A 104 -10.06 -8.45 4.60
C GLY A 104 -9.28 -9.41 3.72
N ILE A 105 -7.95 -9.38 3.81
CA ILE A 105 -7.08 -10.22 2.99
C ILE A 105 -6.87 -11.57 3.68
N ALA A 106 -7.17 -12.64 2.97
CA ALA A 106 -7.01 -14.00 3.49
C ALA A 106 -6.00 -14.80 2.65
N GLY A 107 -6.42 -15.42 1.57
CA GLY A 107 -5.56 -16.29 0.76
C GLY A 107 -5.03 -15.66 -0.52
N GLU A 108 -5.63 -14.55 -0.94
CA GLU A 108 -5.26 -13.87 -2.18
C GLU A 108 -5.21 -12.37 -1.95
N ALA A 109 -4.36 -11.70 -2.72
CA ALA A 109 -4.24 -10.25 -2.69
C ALA A 109 -4.10 -9.73 -4.12
N LEU A 110 -4.60 -8.52 -4.35
CA LEU A 110 -4.38 -7.79 -5.59
C LEU A 110 -3.45 -6.63 -5.29
N LEU A 111 -2.32 -6.58 -5.99
CA LEU A 111 -1.34 -5.51 -5.82
C LEU A 111 -1.51 -4.50 -6.94
N ILE A 112 -1.74 -3.25 -6.58
CA ILE A 112 -1.98 -2.16 -7.53
C ILE A 112 -0.87 -1.12 -7.39
N GLY A 113 -0.21 -0.81 -8.51
CA GLY A 113 0.78 0.26 -8.54
C GLY A 113 0.07 1.60 -8.67
N ALA A 114 0.32 2.50 -7.74
CA ALA A 114 -0.29 3.83 -7.69
C ALA A 114 0.78 4.92 -7.64
N ALA A 115 1.73 4.85 -8.56
CA ALA A 115 2.85 5.78 -8.77
C ALA A 115 3.87 5.77 -7.63
N THR A 116 3.54 6.28 -6.47
CA THR A 116 4.48 6.42 -5.33
C THR A 116 4.30 5.36 -4.26
N ARG A 117 3.31 4.48 -4.44
CA ARG A 117 3.03 3.40 -3.51
C ARG A 117 2.45 2.20 -4.24
N VAL A 118 2.47 1.06 -3.57
CA VAL A 118 1.70 -0.11 -3.99
C VAL A 118 0.54 -0.24 -3.01
N GLU A 119 -0.66 -0.49 -3.51
CA GLU A 119 -1.82 -0.81 -2.69
C GLU A 119 -2.05 -2.31 -2.72
N ILE A 120 -2.34 -2.88 -1.57
CA ILE A 120 -2.59 -4.31 -1.44
C ILE A 120 -4.02 -4.49 -0.98
N TRP A 121 -4.82 -5.13 -1.82
CA TRP A 121 -6.27 -5.23 -1.66
C TRP A 121 -6.73 -6.67 -1.54
N ASP A 122 -7.82 -6.89 -0.81
CA ASP A 122 -8.62 -8.08 -1.01
C ASP A 122 -9.25 -7.99 -2.42
N PRO A 123 -9.10 -9.02 -3.27
CA PRO A 123 -9.58 -8.93 -4.65
C PRO A 123 -11.07 -8.62 -4.79
N ALA A 124 -11.91 -9.21 -3.94
CA ALA A 124 -13.36 -8.98 -4.00
C ALA A 124 -13.72 -7.55 -3.58
N ARG A 125 -13.05 -7.05 -2.53
CA ARG A 125 -13.26 -5.66 -2.07
C ARG A 125 -12.87 -4.66 -3.15
N TRP A 126 -11.73 -4.88 -3.80
CA TRP A 126 -11.31 -4.00 -4.89
C TRP A 126 -12.29 -4.05 -6.06
N ARG A 127 -12.72 -5.25 -6.45
CA ARG A 127 -13.66 -5.38 -7.57
C ARG A 127 -14.95 -4.61 -7.34
N ALA A 128 -15.49 -4.67 -6.14
CA ALA A 128 -16.71 -3.93 -5.80
C ALA A 128 -16.50 -2.41 -5.89
N LEU A 129 -15.37 -1.92 -5.36
CA LEU A 129 -15.03 -0.51 -5.43
C LEU A 129 -14.74 -0.06 -6.86
N GLU A 130 -14.00 -0.87 -7.60
CA GLU A 130 -13.65 -0.58 -9.00
C GLU A 130 -14.88 -0.46 -9.87
N GLU A 131 -15.82 -1.40 -9.73
CA GLU A 131 -17.04 -1.40 -10.53
C GLU A 131 -17.85 -0.12 -10.32
N GLU A 132 -17.98 0.31 -9.07
CA GLU A 132 -18.68 1.55 -8.74
C GLU A 132 -17.90 2.77 -9.29
N ALA A 133 -16.60 2.79 -9.11
CA ALA A 133 -15.75 3.92 -9.50
C ALA A 133 -15.62 4.06 -11.02
N LEU A 134 -15.56 2.95 -11.76
CA LEU A 134 -15.45 3.01 -13.22
C LEU A 134 -16.66 3.68 -13.86
N GLY A 135 -17.85 3.55 -13.28
CA GLY A 135 -19.05 4.24 -13.74
C GLY A 135 -18.97 5.76 -13.57
N ARG A 136 -18.00 6.24 -12.80
CA ARG A 136 -17.80 7.65 -12.50
C ARG A 136 -16.41 8.15 -12.92
N TYR A 137 -15.73 7.41 -13.78
CA TYR A 137 -14.33 7.69 -14.11
C TYR A 137 -14.10 9.11 -14.62
N GLU A 138 -14.90 9.55 -15.58
CA GLU A 138 -14.77 10.88 -16.15
C GLU A 138 -15.11 11.97 -15.14
N GLU A 139 -16.14 11.75 -14.34
CA GLU A 139 -16.52 12.67 -13.26
C GLU A 139 -15.38 12.84 -12.26
N LEU A 140 -14.72 11.74 -11.88
CA LEU A 140 -13.58 11.79 -10.97
C LEU A 140 -12.43 12.62 -11.56
N ALA A 141 -12.17 12.45 -12.85
CA ALA A 141 -11.13 13.23 -13.52
C ALA A 141 -11.45 14.70 -13.56
N GLU A 142 -12.70 15.06 -13.84
CA GLU A 142 -13.14 16.44 -13.90
C GLU A 142 -13.03 17.17 -12.56
N ARG A 143 -13.22 16.48 -11.45
CA ARG A 143 -13.12 17.07 -10.12
C ARG A 143 -11.70 17.47 -9.71
N LEU A 144 -10.70 17.02 -10.46
CA LEU A 144 -9.31 17.37 -10.21
C LEU A 144 -8.89 18.65 -10.94
N ALA A 145 -9.71 19.10 -11.86
CA ALA A 145 -9.40 20.28 -12.66
C ALA A 145 -9.53 21.58 -11.86
#